data_8e089e96216eaee4c4bae11e0a16ee4d
#
_entry.id   8e089e96216eaee4c4bae11e0a16ee4d
#
_cell.length_a   1.000
_cell.length_b   1.000
_cell.length_c   1.000
_cell.angle_alpha   90.00
_cell.angle_beta   90.00
_cell.angle_gamma   90.00
#
_symmetry.space_group_name_H-M   'P 1'
#
loop_
_entity.id
_entity.type
_entity.pdbx_description
1 polymer ?
#
loop_
_entity_poly.entity_id
_entity_poly.type
_entity_poly.pdbx_seq_one_letter_code
_entity_poly.pdbx_strand_id
1 'polypeptide(L)'
;MTSITDSAATALQLIASGDAGLLAIVGRSMAVSATACALACGLGLALGAWLGVARFTGRAAVLSLLNTFLAVPSVVVGLVVYLLLSRSGPLGFLGWLFSFKAMVLAQALLVLPVVTALTRQVVEDAEGIHGEQLRSLGARPGLRSLLLAWDERYALLTVLIASFGRAISEVGAVMIVGGNIDGFTRVMTTAIALETSKGDLPLALGLGLILLGVVLLLNVLIALARRWRERSESNEGGREGEREEGRGVPVRTVEAAP
;
A
#
# COMPACT_ATOMS: atom_id res chain seq x y z
N MET A 1 -9.26 17.34 35.21
CA MET A 1 -9.31 17.30 33.75
C MET A 1 -8.02 17.96 33.25
N THR A 2 -7.08 17.21 32.78
CA THR A 2 -5.87 17.75 32.14
C THR A 2 -6.29 18.53 30.90
N SER A 3 -5.78 19.75 30.74
CA SER A 3 -6.11 20.55 29.55
C SER A 3 -5.52 19.87 28.31
N ILE A 4 -6.07 20.09 27.14
CA ILE A 4 -5.54 19.57 25.86
C ILE A 4 -4.08 20.01 25.69
N THR A 5 -3.75 21.23 26.15
CA THR A 5 -2.40 21.79 26.11
C THR A 5 -1.42 21.02 26.98
N ASP A 6 -1.82 20.62 28.19
CA ASP A 6 -0.99 19.84 29.11
C ASP A 6 -0.75 18.43 28.58
N SER A 7 -1.78 17.82 28.01
CA SER A 7 -1.66 16.50 27.36
C SER A 7 -0.74 16.53 26.15
N ALA A 8 -0.83 17.59 25.32
CA ALA A 8 0.06 17.76 24.18
C ALA A 8 1.52 18.01 24.59
N ALA A 9 1.76 18.82 25.63
CA ALA A 9 3.10 19.06 26.15
C ALA A 9 3.73 17.76 26.69
N THR A 10 2.98 16.96 27.45
CA THR A 10 3.42 15.66 27.96
C THR A 10 3.67 14.66 26.82
N ALA A 11 2.81 14.65 25.79
CA ALA A 11 3.01 13.81 24.60
C ALA A 11 4.32 14.15 23.89
N LEU A 12 4.64 15.43 23.70
CA LEU A 12 5.91 15.87 23.09
C LEU A 12 7.12 15.50 23.96
N GLN A 13 6.99 15.58 25.29
CA GLN A 13 8.05 15.12 26.19
C GLN A 13 8.30 13.61 26.09
N LEU A 14 7.23 12.79 26.02
CA LEU A 14 7.35 11.34 25.83
C LEU A 14 8.04 10.99 24.51
N ILE A 15 7.74 11.72 23.44
CA ILE A 15 8.42 11.55 22.15
C ILE A 15 9.89 11.96 22.26
N ALA A 16 10.17 13.11 22.86
CA ALA A 16 11.53 13.66 22.98
C ALA A 16 12.42 12.84 23.92
N SER A 17 11.85 12.24 24.96
CA SER A 17 12.59 11.37 25.90
C SER A 17 12.93 10.00 25.32
N GLY A 18 12.33 9.62 24.19
CA GLY A 18 12.57 8.31 23.58
C GLY A 18 12.09 7.16 24.47
N ASP A 19 10.91 7.30 25.10
CA ASP A 19 10.37 6.28 25.99
C ASP A 19 10.42 4.87 25.35
N ALA A 20 11.02 3.91 26.06
CA ALA A 20 11.24 2.57 25.53
C ALA A 20 9.93 1.83 25.22
N GLY A 21 8.87 2.06 26.01
CA GLY A 21 7.56 1.47 25.78
C GLY A 21 6.91 2.00 24.49
N LEU A 22 6.98 3.32 24.29
CA LEU A 22 6.49 4.00 23.10
C LEU A 22 7.25 3.53 21.85
N LEU A 23 8.58 3.49 21.90
CA LEU A 23 9.42 3.01 20.79
C LEU A 23 9.15 1.54 20.45
N ALA A 24 8.90 0.69 21.44
CA ALA A 24 8.56 -0.72 21.24
C ALA A 24 7.20 -0.87 20.49
N ILE A 25 6.19 -0.05 20.84
CA ILE A 25 4.89 -0.02 20.17
C ILE A 25 5.05 0.45 18.71
N VAL A 26 5.81 1.54 18.49
CA VAL A 26 6.10 2.06 17.13
C VAL A 26 6.82 1.01 16.29
N GLY A 27 7.90 0.43 16.81
CA GLY A 27 8.69 -0.60 16.12
C GLY A 27 7.83 -1.81 15.74
N ARG A 28 6.95 -2.26 16.65
CA ARG A 28 6.03 -3.38 16.37
C ARG A 28 5.00 -3.03 15.30
N SER A 29 4.44 -1.83 15.33
CA SER A 29 3.53 -1.35 14.28
C SER A 29 4.19 -1.34 12.91
N MET A 30 5.42 -0.82 12.85
CA MET A 30 6.23 -0.81 11.63
C MET A 30 6.51 -2.22 11.12
N ALA A 31 6.94 -3.14 12.01
CA ALA A 31 7.26 -4.51 11.65
C ALA A 31 6.05 -5.27 11.12
N VAL A 32 4.89 -5.18 11.79
CA VAL A 32 3.65 -5.84 11.35
C VAL A 32 3.21 -5.30 10.00
N SER A 33 3.12 -3.98 9.86
CA SER A 33 2.63 -3.34 8.64
C SER A 33 3.59 -3.53 7.45
N ALA A 34 4.92 -3.46 7.69
CA ALA A 34 5.90 -3.71 6.64
C ALA A 34 5.87 -5.16 6.15
N THR A 35 5.78 -6.13 7.07
CA THR A 35 5.71 -7.56 6.71
C THR A 35 4.42 -7.87 5.96
N ALA A 36 3.28 -7.37 6.44
CA ALA A 36 1.98 -7.56 5.79
C ALA A 36 1.96 -6.92 4.39
N CYS A 37 2.49 -5.69 4.27
CA CYS A 37 2.59 -4.99 3.00
C CYS A 37 3.52 -5.72 2.03
N ALA A 38 4.68 -6.20 2.47
CA ALA A 38 5.60 -6.96 1.62
C ALA A 38 4.95 -8.24 1.04
N LEU A 39 4.21 -8.99 1.87
CA LEU A 39 3.47 -10.17 1.42
C LEU A 39 2.34 -9.82 0.45
N ALA A 40 1.54 -8.80 0.79
CA ALA A 40 0.44 -8.34 -0.05
C ALA A 40 0.95 -7.77 -1.38
N CYS A 41 2.06 -7.04 -1.37
CA CYS A 41 2.67 -6.49 -2.59
C CYS A 41 3.27 -7.58 -3.47
N GLY A 42 3.97 -8.55 -2.90
CA GLY A 42 4.53 -9.66 -3.68
C GLY A 42 3.47 -10.41 -4.50
N LEU A 43 2.32 -10.70 -3.89
CA LEU A 43 1.21 -11.35 -4.56
C LEU A 43 0.34 -10.37 -5.38
N GLY A 44 0.03 -9.21 -4.81
CA GLY A 44 -0.90 -8.24 -5.38
C GLY A 44 -0.38 -7.57 -6.63
N LEU A 45 0.93 -7.27 -6.71
CA LEU A 45 1.55 -6.74 -7.93
C LEU A 45 1.47 -7.76 -9.07
N ALA A 46 1.79 -9.02 -8.81
CA ALA A 46 1.74 -10.07 -9.82
C ALA A 46 0.30 -10.31 -10.32
N LEU A 47 -0.66 -10.44 -9.40
CA LEU A 47 -2.07 -10.62 -9.73
C LEU A 47 -2.65 -9.40 -10.44
N GLY A 48 -2.35 -8.19 -9.96
CA GLY A 48 -2.82 -6.95 -10.54
C GLY A 48 -2.29 -6.72 -11.96
N ALA A 49 -0.98 -6.92 -12.16
CA ALA A 49 -0.35 -6.80 -13.46
C ALA A 49 -0.93 -7.81 -14.47
N TRP A 50 -1.13 -9.05 -14.05
CA TRP A 50 -1.77 -10.07 -14.89
C TRP A 50 -3.21 -9.69 -15.24
N LEU A 51 -4.02 -9.27 -14.25
CA LEU A 51 -5.42 -8.85 -14.46
C LEU A 51 -5.54 -7.61 -15.36
N GLY A 52 -4.55 -6.72 -15.38
CA GLY A 52 -4.50 -5.54 -16.25
C GLY A 52 -4.47 -5.92 -17.73
N VAL A 53 -3.72 -6.98 -18.08
CA VAL A 53 -3.52 -7.42 -19.46
C VAL A 53 -4.46 -8.56 -19.86
N ALA A 54 -4.82 -9.45 -18.92
CA ALA A 54 -5.57 -10.68 -19.22
C ALA A 54 -7.00 -10.39 -19.66
N ARG A 55 -7.42 -11.05 -20.74
CA ARG A 55 -8.80 -11.06 -21.25
C ARG A 55 -9.30 -12.50 -21.22
N PHE A 56 -10.26 -12.80 -20.36
CA PHE A 56 -10.84 -14.14 -20.21
C PHE A 56 -12.32 -14.07 -19.85
N THR A 57 -13.03 -15.16 -20.12
CA THR A 57 -14.44 -15.30 -19.74
C THR A 57 -14.57 -15.26 -18.22
N GLY A 58 -15.41 -14.37 -17.68
CA GLY A 58 -15.57 -14.19 -16.23
C GLY A 58 -14.70 -13.09 -15.60
N ARG A 59 -13.86 -12.39 -16.39
CA ARG A 59 -13.04 -11.25 -15.88
C ARG A 59 -13.88 -10.23 -15.12
N ALA A 60 -15.08 -9.89 -15.62
CA ALA A 60 -15.98 -8.95 -14.97
C ALA A 60 -16.38 -9.41 -13.55
N ALA A 61 -16.67 -10.70 -13.38
CA ALA A 61 -17.01 -11.26 -12.07
C ALA A 61 -15.81 -11.19 -11.09
N VAL A 62 -14.60 -11.50 -11.57
CA VAL A 62 -13.37 -11.37 -10.75
C VAL A 62 -13.14 -9.93 -10.33
N LEU A 63 -13.31 -8.96 -11.24
CA LEU A 63 -13.17 -7.54 -10.92
C LEU A 63 -14.26 -7.06 -9.95
N SER A 64 -15.50 -7.52 -10.11
CA SER A 64 -16.59 -7.23 -9.18
C SER A 64 -16.30 -7.78 -7.78
N LEU A 65 -15.77 -9.00 -7.69
CA LEU A 65 -15.35 -9.60 -6.43
C LEU A 65 -14.20 -8.81 -5.79
N LEU A 66 -13.19 -8.44 -6.57
CA LEU A 66 -12.08 -7.61 -6.10
C LEU A 66 -12.57 -6.28 -5.53
N ASN A 67 -13.49 -5.60 -6.24
CA ASN A 67 -14.08 -4.35 -5.77
C ASN A 67 -14.92 -4.55 -4.49
N THR A 68 -15.60 -5.69 -4.36
CA THR A 68 -16.31 -6.05 -3.13
C THR A 68 -15.35 -6.17 -1.95
N PHE A 69 -14.20 -6.81 -2.14
CA PHE A 69 -13.18 -6.93 -1.10
C PHE A 69 -12.59 -5.58 -0.67
N LEU A 70 -12.54 -4.58 -1.55
CA LEU A 70 -12.13 -3.22 -1.19
C LEU A 70 -13.10 -2.55 -0.21
N ALA A 71 -14.39 -2.89 -0.27
CA ALA A 71 -15.44 -2.32 0.56
C ALA A 71 -15.70 -3.12 1.86
N VAL A 72 -15.09 -4.29 2.03
CA VAL A 72 -15.31 -5.13 3.23
C VAL A 72 -14.79 -4.42 4.48
N PRO A 73 -15.60 -4.27 5.54
CA PRO A 73 -15.15 -3.70 6.81
C PRO A 73 -14.00 -4.53 7.41
N SER A 74 -12.95 -3.86 7.84
CA SER A 74 -11.77 -4.52 8.40
C SER A 74 -12.07 -5.39 9.64
N VAL A 75 -13.05 -4.96 10.43
CA VAL A 75 -13.54 -5.71 11.60
C VAL A 75 -14.09 -7.09 11.18
N VAL A 76 -14.80 -7.16 10.05
CA VAL A 76 -15.34 -8.42 9.51
C VAL A 76 -14.20 -9.34 9.08
N VAL A 77 -13.19 -8.82 8.39
CA VAL A 77 -12.00 -9.60 8.02
C VAL A 77 -11.27 -10.09 9.26
N GLY A 78 -11.11 -9.24 10.28
CA GLY A 78 -10.52 -9.61 11.57
C GLY A 78 -11.30 -10.73 12.24
N LEU A 79 -12.64 -10.65 12.26
CA LEU A 79 -13.51 -11.70 12.82
C LEU A 79 -13.37 -13.02 12.06
N VAL A 80 -13.37 -12.99 10.74
CA VAL A 80 -13.19 -14.21 9.93
C VAL A 80 -11.83 -14.85 10.22
N VAL A 81 -10.74 -14.07 10.23
CA VAL A 81 -9.41 -14.58 10.55
C VAL A 81 -9.34 -15.12 11.98
N TYR A 82 -9.98 -14.43 12.93
CA TYR A 82 -10.09 -14.90 14.31
C TYR A 82 -10.78 -16.28 14.38
N LEU A 83 -11.93 -16.44 13.72
CA LEU A 83 -12.67 -17.72 13.70
C LEU A 83 -11.86 -18.83 13.04
N LEU A 84 -11.14 -18.54 11.97
CA LEU A 84 -10.26 -19.49 11.29
C LEU A 84 -9.10 -19.96 12.18
N LEU A 85 -8.49 -19.04 12.93
CA LEU A 85 -7.31 -19.29 13.77
C LEU A 85 -7.67 -19.71 15.20
N SER A 86 -8.94 -19.65 15.61
CA SER A 86 -9.39 -20.07 16.94
C SER A 86 -9.16 -21.57 17.15
N ARG A 87 -9.09 -22.01 18.41
CA ARG A 87 -8.86 -23.43 18.73
C ARG A 87 -9.89 -24.38 18.11
N SER A 88 -11.13 -23.91 17.94
CA SER A 88 -12.22 -24.66 17.28
C SER A 88 -12.26 -24.44 15.76
N GLY A 89 -11.44 -23.56 15.23
CA GLY A 89 -11.39 -23.23 13.80
C GLY A 89 -10.49 -24.19 13.00
N PRO A 90 -10.64 -24.20 11.66
CA PRO A 90 -9.91 -25.13 10.79
C PRO A 90 -8.39 -24.91 10.79
N LEU A 91 -7.90 -23.73 11.14
CA LEU A 91 -6.48 -23.37 11.24
C LEU A 91 -6.00 -23.25 12.70
N GLY A 92 -6.81 -23.69 13.67
CA GLY A 92 -6.48 -23.60 15.10
C GLY A 92 -5.22 -24.36 15.50
N PHE A 93 -4.87 -25.42 14.75
CA PHE A 93 -3.65 -26.19 14.94
C PHE A 93 -2.36 -25.38 14.76
N LEU A 94 -2.40 -24.24 14.06
CA LEU A 94 -1.26 -23.35 13.88
C LEU A 94 -0.89 -22.58 15.17
N GLY A 95 -1.83 -22.40 16.10
CA GLY A 95 -1.61 -21.65 17.33
C GLY A 95 -1.22 -20.17 17.12
N TRP A 96 -1.63 -19.56 16.01
CA TRP A 96 -1.22 -18.20 15.64
C TRP A 96 -2.07 -17.09 16.27
N LEU A 97 -3.25 -17.41 16.77
CA LEU A 97 -4.13 -16.39 17.35
C LEU A 97 -3.42 -15.60 18.46
N PHE A 98 -3.66 -14.30 18.52
CA PHE A 98 -3.02 -13.36 19.43
C PHE A 98 -1.49 -13.29 19.28
N SER A 99 -1.00 -13.41 18.06
CA SER A 99 0.43 -13.32 17.75
C SER A 99 0.71 -12.34 16.62
N PHE A 100 2.00 -12.00 16.45
CA PHE A 100 2.49 -11.25 15.31
C PHE A 100 2.03 -11.82 13.96
N LYS A 101 2.05 -13.15 13.82
CA LYS A 101 1.64 -13.84 12.58
C LYS A 101 0.17 -13.63 12.23
N ALA A 102 -0.72 -13.68 13.23
CA ALA A 102 -2.14 -13.42 13.02
C ALA A 102 -2.40 -11.96 12.56
N MET A 103 -1.72 -11.00 13.18
CA MET A 103 -1.83 -9.59 12.78
C MET A 103 -1.34 -9.37 11.34
N VAL A 104 -0.19 -9.94 10.99
CA VAL A 104 0.36 -9.89 9.62
C VAL A 104 -0.61 -10.51 8.61
N LEU A 105 -1.17 -11.69 8.91
CA LEU A 105 -2.14 -12.36 8.04
C LEU A 105 -3.38 -11.50 7.80
N ALA A 106 -3.97 -10.97 8.87
CA ALA A 106 -5.17 -10.14 8.76
C ALA A 106 -4.91 -8.84 7.95
N GLN A 107 -3.79 -8.16 8.21
CA GLN A 107 -3.41 -6.98 7.44
C GLN A 107 -3.08 -7.32 5.98
N ALA A 108 -2.37 -8.42 5.71
CA ALA A 108 -2.06 -8.83 4.34
C ALA A 108 -3.33 -9.11 3.53
N LEU A 109 -4.33 -9.77 4.13
CA LEU A 109 -5.64 -10.01 3.50
C LEU A 109 -6.40 -8.72 3.17
N LEU A 110 -6.26 -7.68 3.98
CA LEU A 110 -6.89 -6.38 3.74
C LEU A 110 -6.14 -5.56 2.68
N VAL A 111 -4.83 -5.64 2.66
CA VAL A 111 -3.97 -4.85 1.75
C VAL A 111 -3.91 -5.49 0.36
N LEU A 112 -3.95 -6.81 0.27
CA LEU A 112 -3.86 -7.56 -0.99
C LEU A 112 -4.83 -7.08 -2.08
N PRO A 113 -6.15 -6.94 -1.81
CA PRO A 113 -7.10 -6.47 -2.83
C PRO A 113 -6.80 -5.02 -3.25
N VAL A 114 -6.31 -4.17 -2.34
CA VAL A 114 -5.96 -2.78 -2.64
C VAL A 114 -4.78 -2.73 -3.60
N VAL A 115 -3.70 -3.45 -3.30
CA VAL A 115 -2.52 -3.54 -4.19
C VAL A 115 -2.92 -4.10 -5.54
N THR A 116 -3.69 -5.19 -5.55
CA THR A 116 -4.14 -5.84 -6.80
C THR A 116 -4.96 -4.90 -7.66
N ALA A 117 -5.92 -4.17 -7.08
CA ALA A 117 -6.80 -3.26 -7.81
C ALA A 117 -6.03 -2.06 -8.39
N LEU A 118 -5.18 -1.43 -7.59
CA LEU A 118 -4.39 -0.28 -8.03
C LEU A 118 -3.35 -0.67 -9.08
N THR A 119 -2.66 -1.79 -8.88
CA THR A 119 -1.71 -2.31 -9.88
C THR A 119 -2.41 -2.67 -11.19
N ARG A 120 -3.59 -3.33 -11.10
CA ARG A 120 -4.38 -3.61 -12.29
C ARG A 120 -4.71 -2.35 -13.06
N GLN A 121 -5.13 -1.29 -12.38
CA GLN A 121 -5.48 -0.02 -13.04
C GLN A 121 -4.28 0.57 -13.75
N VAL A 122 -3.14 0.68 -13.10
CA VAL A 122 -1.88 1.20 -13.69
C VAL A 122 -1.49 0.42 -14.94
N VAL A 123 -1.49 -0.92 -14.86
CA VAL A 123 -1.09 -1.77 -15.99
C VAL A 123 -2.15 -1.80 -17.10
N GLU A 124 -3.44 -1.69 -16.77
CA GLU A 124 -4.52 -1.61 -17.77
C GLU A 124 -4.46 -0.31 -18.57
N ASP A 125 -4.14 0.81 -17.92
CA ASP A 125 -3.94 2.11 -18.57
C ASP A 125 -2.74 2.04 -19.53
N ALA A 126 -1.61 1.47 -19.09
CA ALA A 126 -0.42 1.27 -19.91
C ALA A 126 -0.67 0.29 -21.08
N GLU A 127 -1.44 -0.79 -20.86
CA GLU A 127 -1.84 -1.71 -21.93
C GLU A 127 -2.72 -1.02 -22.98
N GLY A 128 -3.52 -0.01 -22.57
CA GLY A 128 -4.30 0.83 -23.48
C GLY A 128 -3.41 1.64 -24.45
N ILE A 129 -2.25 2.07 -23.98
CA ILE A 129 -1.32 2.89 -24.77
C ILE A 129 -0.36 2.03 -25.60
N HIS A 130 0.28 1.04 -24.99
CA HIS A 130 1.39 0.26 -25.59
C HIS A 130 0.99 -1.16 -26.01
N GLY A 131 -0.22 -1.61 -25.67
CA GLY A 131 -0.64 -3.01 -25.83
C GLY A 131 -0.69 -3.48 -27.29
N GLU A 132 -1.09 -2.62 -28.24
CA GLU A 132 -1.11 -2.97 -29.68
C GLU A 132 0.30 -3.16 -30.23
N GLN A 133 1.23 -2.28 -29.86
CA GLN A 133 2.63 -2.39 -30.25
C GLN A 133 3.26 -3.69 -29.72
N LEU A 134 3.05 -4.00 -28.44
CA LEU A 134 3.58 -5.23 -27.84
C LEU A 134 2.97 -6.50 -28.46
N ARG A 135 1.67 -6.44 -28.89
CA ARG A 135 1.02 -7.56 -29.60
C ARG A 135 1.59 -7.76 -30.99
N SER A 136 1.84 -6.68 -31.73
CA SER A 136 2.45 -6.76 -33.06
C SER A 136 3.86 -7.35 -33.04
N LEU A 137 4.59 -7.16 -31.93
CA LEU A 137 5.89 -7.80 -31.64
C LEU A 137 5.76 -9.26 -31.16
N GLY A 138 4.54 -9.80 -31.06
CA GLY A 138 4.31 -11.20 -30.65
C GLY A 138 4.42 -11.46 -29.14
N ALA A 139 4.41 -10.41 -28.29
CA ALA A 139 4.52 -10.57 -26.86
C ALA A 139 3.29 -11.27 -26.26
N ARG A 140 3.51 -12.35 -25.53
CA ARG A 140 2.47 -13.11 -24.81
C ARG A 140 1.91 -12.28 -23.62
N PRO A 141 0.67 -12.53 -23.17
CA PRO A 141 0.05 -11.76 -22.08
C PRO A 141 0.91 -11.66 -20.81
N GLY A 142 1.56 -12.75 -20.38
CA GLY A 142 2.44 -12.74 -19.21
C GLY A 142 3.69 -11.88 -19.39
N LEU A 143 4.27 -11.87 -20.59
CA LEU A 143 5.42 -11.01 -20.90
C LEU A 143 4.99 -9.53 -20.94
N ARG A 144 3.83 -9.24 -21.55
CA ARG A 144 3.29 -7.87 -21.59
C ARG A 144 3.02 -7.34 -20.19
N SER A 145 2.39 -8.13 -19.31
CA SER A 145 2.14 -7.71 -17.93
C SER A 145 3.43 -7.39 -17.19
N LEU A 146 4.50 -8.16 -17.41
CA LEU A 146 5.80 -7.92 -16.80
C LEU A 146 6.48 -6.66 -17.36
N LEU A 147 6.47 -6.49 -18.69
CA LEU A 147 7.08 -5.33 -19.36
C LEU A 147 6.36 -4.03 -18.94
N LEU A 148 5.02 -4.01 -18.99
CA LEU A 148 4.23 -2.83 -18.60
C LEU A 148 4.38 -2.53 -17.11
N ALA A 149 4.41 -3.54 -16.23
CA ALA A 149 4.68 -3.33 -14.82
C ALA A 149 6.08 -2.77 -14.57
N TRP A 150 7.08 -3.20 -15.35
CA TRP A 150 8.43 -2.64 -15.24
C TRP A 150 8.52 -1.21 -15.75
N ASP A 151 7.85 -0.91 -16.85
CA ASP A 151 7.76 0.44 -17.39
C ASP A 151 7.10 1.40 -16.40
N GLU A 152 6.00 0.97 -15.80
CA GLU A 152 5.23 1.72 -14.80
C GLU A 152 5.77 1.57 -13.36
N ARG A 153 7.02 1.18 -13.15
CA ARG A 153 7.62 0.93 -11.82
C ARG A 153 7.50 2.10 -10.85
N TYR A 154 7.53 3.34 -11.32
CA TYR A 154 7.38 4.52 -10.47
C TYR A 154 5.92 4.72 -10.01
N ALA A 155 4.94 4.45 -10.88
CA ALA A 155 3.54 4.43 -10.49
C ALA A 155 3.27 3.29 -9.50
N LEU A 156 3.85 2.11 -9.73
CA LEU A 156 3.76 0.97 -8.80
C LEU A 156 4.44 1.24 -7.47
N LEU A 157 5.54 1.99 -7.43
CA LEU A 157 6.15 2.45 -6.18
C LEU A 157 5.16 3.31 -5.37
N THR A 158 4.40 4.18 -6.04
CA THR A 158 3.32 4.96 -5.39
C THR A 158 2.24 4.04 -4.79
N VAL A 159 1.86 2.97 -5.51
CA VAL A 159 0.92 1.96 -5.00
C VAL A 159 1.47 1.29 -3.73
N LEU A 160 2.75 0.92 -3.72
CA LEU A 160 3.40 0.30 -2.55
C LEU A 160 3.36 1.22 -1.32
N ILE A 161 3.74 2.48 -1.48
CA ILE A 161 3.77 3.46 -0.38
C ILE A 161 2.35 3.74 0.14
N ALA A 162 1.37 3.91 -0.76
CA ALA A 162 -0.03 4.11 -0.38
C ALA A 162 -0.61 2.89 0.36
N SER A 163 -0.26 1.68 -0.08
CA SER A 163 -0.68 0.43 0.55
C SER A 163 -0.08 0.25 1.94
N PHE A 164 1.17 0.68 2.14
CA PHE A 164 1.79 0.70 3.47
C PHE A 164 1.08 1.70 4.40
N GLY A 165 0.75 2.90 3.90
CA GLY A 165 -0.04 3.88 4.65
C GLY A 165 -1.41 3.32 5.08
N ARG A 166 -2.07 2.55 4.20
CA ARG A 166 -3.32 1.84 4.52
C ARG A 166 -3.11 0.76 5.59
N ALA A 167 -2.01 -0.01 5.50
CA ALA A 167 -1.69 -1.05 6.47
C ALA A 167 -1.44 -0.48 7.87
N ILE A 168 -0.60 0.55 7.99
CA ILE A 168 -0.19 1.10 9.29
C ILE A 168 -1.35 1.80 10.03
N SER A 169 -2.37 2.25 9.29
CA SER A 169 -3.57 2.90 9.84
C SER A 169 -4.65 1.90 10.27
N GLU A 170 -4.43 0.59 10.10
CA GLU A 170 -5.42 -0.43 10.40
C GLU A 170 -5.60 -0.62 11.91
N VAL A 171 -6.84 -0.61 12.37
CA VAL A 171 -7.22 -0.77 13.79
C VAL A 171 -8.02 -2.06 14.00
N GLY A 172 -9.13 -2.21 13.27
CA GLY A 172 -10.19 -3.18 13.58
C GLY A 172 -9.74 -4.63 13.52
N ALA A 173 -9.18 -5.03 12.39
CA ALA A 173 -8.72 -6.40 12.22
C ALA A 173 -7.58 -6.75 13.18
N VAL A 174 -6.60 -5.85 13.32
CA VAL A 174 -5.43 -6.07 14.18
C VAL A 174 -5.84 -6.16 15.65
N MET A 175 -6.83 -5.37 16.09
CA MET A 175 -7.34 -5.44 17.45
C MET A 175 -7.99 -6.80 17.76
N ILE A 176 -8.79 -7.32 16.83
CA ILE A 176 -9.49 -8.60 17.01
C ILE A 176 -8.50 -9.77 17.05
N VAL A 177 -7.58 -9.87 16.06
CA VAL A 177 -6.69 -11.03 15.95
C VAL A 177 -5.46 -10.92 16.83
N GLY A 178 -5.05 -9.70 17.21
CA GLY A 178 -3.89 -9.43 18.06
C GLY A 178 -4.21 -9.39 19.55
N GLY A 179 -5.43 -9.00 19.92
CA GLY A 179 -5.85 -8.88 21.34
C GLY A 179 -5.21 -7.74 22.12
N ASN A 180 -4.44 -6.85 21.47
CA ASN A 180 -3.81 -5.68 22.08
C ASN A 180 -3.01 -5.96 23.37
N ILE A 181 -2.29 -7.08 23.40
CA ILE A 181 -1.53 -7.55 24.58
C ILE A 181 -0.27 -6.71 24.73
N ASP A 182 -0.07 -6.15 25.93
CA ASP A 182 1.09 -5.33 26.24
C ASP A 182 2.40 -6.10 26.07
N GLY A 183 3.41 -5.42 25.56
CA GLY A 183 4.71 -6.02 25.28
C GLY A 183 4.72 -7.05 24.14
N PHE A 184 3.56 -7.51 23.64
CA PHE A 184 3.48 -8.61 22.70
C PHE A 184 2.79 -8.28 21.36
N THR A 185 1.52 -7.85 21.38
CA THR A 185 0.75 -7.57 20.15
C THR A 185 0.21 -6.14 20.07
N ARG A 186 0.47 -5.32 21.09
CA ARG A 186 0.05 -3.92 21.10
C ARG A 186 0.80 -3.14 20.01
N VAL A 187 0.05 -2.49 19.10
CA VAL A 187 0.53 -1.59 18.04
C VAL A 187 -0.01 -0.19 18.25
N MET A 188 0.50 0.82 17.51
CA MET A 188 0.11 2.23 17.70
C MET A 188 -1.39 2.44 17.67
N THR A 189 -2.07 1.94 16.65
CA THR A 189 -3.51 2.14 16.45
C THR A 189 -4.36 1.50 17.56
N THR A 190 -3.99 0.30 18.00
CA THR A 190 -4.70 -0.39 19.09
C THR A 190 -4.37 0.21 20.45
N ALA A 191 -3.16 0.73 20.64
CA ALA A 191 -2.78 1.46 21.85
C ALA A 191 -3.53 2.80 21.95
N ILE A 192 -3.62 3.57 20.87
CA ILE A 192 -4.40 4.83 20.85
C ILE A 192 -5.84 4.56 21.28
N ALA A 193 -6.50 3.56 20.71
CA ALA A 193 -7.86 3.20 21.06
C ALA A 193 -8.01 2.83 22.55
N LEU A 194 -7.10 2.04 23.09
CA LEU A 194 -7.10 1.60 24.49
C LEU A 194 -6.82 2.78 25.44
N GLU A 195 -5.78 3.55 25.22
CA GLU A 195 -5.37 4.62 26.13
C GLU A 195 -6.41 5.76 26.12
N THR A 196 -7.03 6.02 24.97
CA THR A 196 -8.21 6.93 24.89
C THR A 196 -9.36 6.43 25.76
N SER A 197 -9.66 5.12 25.75
CA SER A 197 -10.74 4.54 26.58
C SER A 197 -10.42 4.54 28.07
N LYS A 198 -9.15 4.51 28.45
CA LYS A 198 -8.68 4.63 29.83
C LYS A 198 -8.62 6.08 30.33
N GLY A 199 -8.64 7.06 29.42
CA GLY A 199 -8.45 8.47 29.73
C GLY A 199 -6.99 8.92 29.82
N ASP A 200 -6.03 8.08 29.42
CA ASP A 200 -4.61 8.45 29.28
C ASP A 200 -4.40 9.18 27.95
N LEU A 201 -4.88 10.42 27.91
CA LEU A 201 -4.80 11.27 26.73
C LEU A 201 -3.36 11.63 26.31
N PRO A 202 -2.39 11.87 27.21
CA PRO A 202 -1.02 12.17 26.81
C PRO A 202 -0.37 11.07 25.99
N LEU A 203 -0.48 9.82 26.41
CA LEU A 203 0.09 8.68 25.68
C LEU A 203 -0.64 8.44 24.35
N ALA A 204 -1.98 8.52 24.36
CA ALA A 204 -2.79 8.41 23.14
C ALA A 204 -2.43 9.49 22.11
N LEU A 205 -2.27 10.74 22.53
CA LEU A 205 -1.86 11.85 21.68
C LEU A 205 -0.43 11.68 21.17
N GLY A 206 0.51 11.24 22.00
CA GLY A 206 1.90 10.96 21.60
C GLY A 206 1.98 9.95 20.48
N LEU A 207 1.32 8.81 20.65
CA LEU A 207 1.23 7.76 19.61
C LEU A 207 0.50 8.26 18.35
N GLY A 208 -0.55 9.07 18.52
CA GLY A 208 -1.29 9.68 17.41
C GLY A 208 -0.45 10.65 16.59
N LEU A 209 0.35 11.49 17.24
CA LEU A 209 1.28 12.41 16.58
C LEU A 209 2.38 11.65 15.80
N ILE A 210 2.92 10.59 16.38
CA ILE A 210 3.91 9.74 15.69
C ILE A 210 3.27 9.09 14.46
N LEU A 211 2.08 8.51 14.60
CA LEU A 211 1.38 7.89 13.48
C LEU A 211 1.08 8.91 12.36
N LEU A 212 0.62 10.11 12.73
CA LEU A 212 0.40 11.20 11.79
C LEU A 212 1.71 11.61 11.10
N GLY A 213 2.81 11.71 11.83
CA GLY A 213 4.14 11.99 11.29
C GLY A 213 4.60 10.93 10.29
N VAL A 214 4.37 9.65 10.58
CA VAL A 214 4.67 8.55 9.65
C VAL A 214 3.82 8.67 8.38
N VAL A 215 2.51 8.89 8.51
CA VAL A 215 1.60 9.05 7.37
C VAL A 215 1.98 10.27 6.54
N LEU A 216 2.35 11.38 7.17
CA LEU A 216 2.84 12.59 6.48
C LEU A 216 4.14 12.29 5.71
N LEU A 217 5.11 11.61 6.34
CA LEU A 217 6.34 11.20 5.68
C LEU A 217 6.06 10.34 4.44
N LEU A 218 5.16 9.37 4.54
CA LEU A 218 4.75 8.55 3.40
C LEU A 218 4.15 9.39 2.27
N ASN A 219 3.29 10.37 2.58
CA ASN A 219 2.73 11.27 1.57
C ASN A 219 3.80 12.15 0.89
N VAL A 220 4.79 12.62 1.66
CA VAL A 220 5.94 13.34 1.09
C VAL A 220 6.74 12.43 0.16
N LEU A 221 6.98 11.17 0.55
CA LEU A 221 7.67 10.19 -0.30
C LEU A 221 6.90 9.92 -1.60
N ILE A 222 5.56 9.80 -1.53
CA ILE A 222 4.70 9.68 -2.72
C ILE A 222 4.87 10.90 -3.63
N ALA A 223 4.82 12.11 -3.07
CA ALA A 223 4.98 13.34 -3.84
C ALA A 223 6.36 13.43 -4.51
N LEU A 224 7.41 13.03 -3.82
CA LEU A 224 8.76 12.95 -4.37
C LEU A 224 8.88 11.90 -5.49
N ALA A 225 8.30 10.73 -5.30
CA ALA A 225 8.29 9.67 -6.31
C ALA A 225 7.58 10.11 -7.61
N ARG A 226 6.45 10.82 -7.48
CA ARG A 226 5.74 11.40 -8.63
C ARG A 226 6.58 12.44 -9.37
N ARG A 227 7.24 13.35 -8.64
CA ARG A 227 8.12 14.37 -9.25
C ARG A 227 9.32 13.74 -9.96
N TRP A 228 9.85 12.64 -9.45
CA TRP A 228 10.94 11.92 -10.12
C TRP A 228 10.48 11.27 -11.43
N ARG A 229 9.28 10.74 -11.46
CA ARG A 229 8.66 10.23 -12.68
C ARG A 229 8.56 11.31 -13.75
N GLU A 230 7.94 12.45 -13.43
CA GLU A 230 7.74 13.58 -14.35
C GLU A 230 9.07 14.08 -14.92
N ARG A 231 10.13 14.16 -14.10
CA ARG A 231 11.47 14.54 -14.55
C ARG A 231 12.13 13.51 -15.46
N SER A 232 11.90 12.23 -15.23
CA SER A 232 12.44 11.16 -16.08
C SER A 232 11.79 11.18 -17.46
N GLU A 233 10.49 11.35 -17.54
CA GLU A 233 9.74 11.46 -18.80
C GLU A 233 10.14 12.71 -19.59
N SER A 234 10.33 13.86 -18.94
CA SER A 234 10.81 15.10 -19.60
C SER A 234 12.24 14.96 -20.15
N ASN A 235 13.11 14.23 -19.46
CA ASN A 235 14.49 14.01 -19.93
C ASN A 235 14.57 13.03 -21.11
N GLU A 236 13.68 12.06 -21.19
CA GLU A 236 13.61 11.12 -22.33
C GLU A 236 13.05 11.80 -23.57
N GLY A 237 11.97 12.56 -23.46
CA GLY A 237 11.42 13.36 -24.56
C GLY A 237 12.37 14.42 -25.11
N GLY A 238 13.17 15.07 -24.24
CA GLY A 238 14.21 16.01 -24.67
C GLY A 238 15.33 15.35 -25.49
N ARG A 239 15.74 14.13 -25.10
CA ARG A 239 16.77 13.37 -25.82
C ARG A 239 16.30 12.80 -27.17
N GLU A 240 15.01 12.49 -27.30
CA GLU A 240 14.43 12.09 -28.59
C GLU A 240 14.32 13.25 -29.55
N GLY A 241 13.91 14.44 -29.09
CA GLY A 241 13.89 15.67 -29.88
C GLY A 241 15.29 16.06 -30.42
N GLU A 242 16.34 16.02 -29.57
CA GLU A 242 17.71 16.25 -29.99
C GLU A 242 18.25 15.21 -31.00
N ARG A 243 17.82 13.98 -30.92
CA ARG A 243 18.19 12.91 -31.86
C ARG A 243 17.49 13.05 -33.20
N GLU A 244 16.28 13.58 -33.26
CA GLU A 244 15.56 13.87 -34.51
C GLU A 244 16.13 15.08 -35.19
N GLU A 245 16.44 16.16 -34.46
CA GLU A 245 17.15 17.33 -35.03
C GLU A 245 18.54 16.95 -35.54
N GLY A 246 19.30 16.12 -34.84
CA GLY A 246 20.63 15.66 -35.26
C GLY A 246 20.63 14.72 -36.47
N ARG A 247 19.48 14.14 -36.84
CA ARG A 247 19.34 13.28 -38.02
C ARG A 247 19.05 14.01 -39.31
N GLY A 248 18.90 15.33 -39.30
CA GLY A 248 18.88 16.16 -40.53
C GLY A 248 17.82 15.72 -41.55
N VAL A 249 16.60 15.42 -41.10
CA VAL A 249 15.50 15.19 -42.05
C VAL A 249 15.05 16.54 -42.57
N PRO A 250 15.28 16.85 -43.86
CA PRO A 250 14.86 18.12 -44.42
C PRO A 250 13.33 18.17 -44.43
N VAL A 251 12.75 19.15 -43.73
CA VAL A 251 11.32 19.48 -43.83
C VAL A 251 11.04 19.77 -45.32
N ARG A 252 10.38 18.83 -46.02
CA ARG A 252 9.82 19.09 -47.32
C ARG A 252 8.72 20.14 -47.15
N THR A 253 9.07 21.38 -47.42
CA THR A 253 8.09 22.43 -47.73
C THR A 253 7.30 21.97 -48.94
N VAL A 254 6.03 21.59 -48.73
CA VAL A 254 5.07 21.41 -49.83
C VAL A 254 4.78 22.79 -50.38
N GLU A 255 5.49 23.14 -51.43
CA GLU A 255 5.24 24.33 -52.23
C GLU A 255 3.89 24.13 -52.90
N ALA A 256 2.88 24.93 -52.53
CA ALA A 256 1.59 24.99 -53.19
C ALA A 256 1.80 25.55 -54.60
N ALA A 257 1.57 24.74 -55.62
CA ALA A 257 1.54 25.19 -57.00
C ALA A 257 0.21 25.91 -57.28
N PRO A 258 0.25 26.91 -58.18
CA PRO A 258 -0.85 27.83 -58.48
C PRO A 258 -2.07 27.21 -59.17
#